data_73718888d8cb0a45bebe16bccf151507
#
_entry.id   73718888d8cb0a45bebe16bccf151507
#
_cell.length_a   1.000
_cell.length_b   1.000
_cell.length_c   1.000
_cell.angle_alpha   90.00
_cell.angle_beta   90.00
_cell.angle_gamma   90.00
#
_symmetry.space_group_name_H-M   'P 1'
#
loop_
_entity.id
_entity.type
_entity.pdbx_description
1 polymer ?
#
loop_
_entity_poly.entity_id
_entity_poly.type
_entity_poly.pdbx_seq_one_letter_code
_entity_poly.pdbx_strand_id
1 'polypeptide(L)'
;ADIWLPVFRSLFRVMPEVLDAQNKLLYSEIDSRPCPVAVHVRRGDLKVEIPAYGNPASLEYFKSAVTYMQDRDMSSFFYFFSDEPDWVRDELIPQLYLTEGNCKIVDINGSDKGYMDLFLIARCKHQITSKGTLGKYGALLGDNSEKMVVLCNDEVEYPWKELLQNAIFL
;
A
#
# COMPACT_ATOMS: atom_id res chain seq x y z
N ALA A 1 -17.13 10.93 -8.26
CA ALA A 1 -16.54 9.61 -7.96
C ALA A 1 -17.51 8.47 -8.29
N ASP A 2 -18.82 8.65 -8.09
CA ASP A 2 -19.79 7.55 -8.05
C ASP A 2 -20.05 6.86 -9.40
N ILE A 3 -19.72 7.51 -10.52
CA ILE A 3 -19.96 6.96 -11.87
C ILE A 3 -18.69 6.40 -12.48
N TRP A 4 -17.57 7.08 -12.36
CA TRP A 4 -16.34 6.69 -13.06
C TRP A 4 -15.57 5.56 -12.38
N LEU A 5 -15.60 5.45 -11.03
CA LEU A 5 -14.83 4.44 -10.30
C LEU A 5 -15.26 2.99 -10.61
N PRO A 6 -16.57 2.66 -10.71
CA PRO A 6 -16.99 1.35 -11.21
C PRO A 6 -16.53 1.06 -12.63
N VAL A 7 -16.58 2.07 -13.52
CA VAL A 7 -16.09 1.94 -14.91
C VAL A 7 -14.58 1.73 -14.91
N PHE A 8 -13.82 2.53 -14.15
CA PHE A 8 -12.38 2.37 -13.99
C PHE A 8 -12.02 0.95 -13.53
N ARG A 9 -12.66 0.44 -12.47
CA ARG A 9 -12.43 -0.93 -11.96
C ARG A 9 -12.82 -2.02 -12.95
N SER A 10 -13.83 -1.79 -13.79
CA SER A 10 -14.20 -2.75 -14.83
C SER A 10 -13.17 -2.84 -15.95
N LEU A 11 -12.52 -1.72 -16.28
CA LEU A 11 -11.49 -1.62 -17.32
C LEU A 11 -10.10 -2.06 -16.81
N PHE A 12 -9.77 -1.72 -15.58
CA PHE A 12 -8.47 -1.98 -14.94
C PHE A 12 -8.59 -2.96 -13.76
N ARG A 13 -9.38 -4.00 -13.95
CA ARG A 13 -9.57 -5.02 -12.92
C ARG A 13 -8.30 -5.81 -12.64
N VAL A 14 -8.13 -6.20 -11.39
CA VAL A 14 -7.12 -7.18 -11.01
C VAL A 14 -7.39 -8.50 -11.73
N MET A 15 -6.37 -9.03 -12.41
CA MET A 15 -6.43 -10.29 -13.15
C MET A 15 -5.47 -11.30 -12.52
N PRO A 16 -5.91 -12.11 -11.53
CA PRO A 16 -5.02 -13.09 -10.87
C PRO A 16 -4.39 -14.09 -11.83
N GLU A 17 -4.99 -14.29 -13.00
CA GLU A 17 -4.52 -15.22 -14.03
C GLU A 17 -3.14 -14.83 -14.58
N VAL A 18 -2.82 -13.52 -14.63
CA VAL A 18 -1.54 -13.02 -15.14
C VAL A 18 -0.41 -13.08 -14.12
N LEU A 19 -0.72 -13.36 -12.85
CA LEU A 19 0.28 -13.53 -11.81
C LEU A 19 1.07 -14.81 -12.06
N ASP A 20 2.39 -14.75 -11.87
CA ASP A 20 3.23 -15.95 -11.85
C ASP A 20 2.96 -16.80 -10.58
N ALA A 21 3.57 -17.98 -10.52
CA ALA A 21 3.31 -18.95 -9.44
C ALA A 21 3.59 -18.36 -8.04
N GLN A 22 4.65 -17.58 -7.90
CA GLN A 22 5.06 -16.98 -6.62
C GLN A 22 4.08 -15.91 -6.17
N ASN A 23 3.66 -15.05 -7.10
CA ASN A 23 2.66 -14.02 -6.84
C ASN A 23 1.27 -14.61 -6.59
N LYS A 24 0.89 -15.72 -7.25
CA LYS A 24 -0.35 -16.45 -6.95
C LYS A 24 -0.40 -17.00 -5.53
N LEU A 25 0.72 -17.55 -5.06
CA LEU A 25 0.82 -18.02 -3.68
C LEU A 25 0.63 -16.87 -2.68
N LEU A 26 1.31 -15.74 -2.91
CA LEU A 26 1.18 -14.57 -2.06
C LEU A 26 -0.22 -13.94 -2.12
N TYR A 27 -0.82 -13.90 -3.31
CA TYR A 27 -2.21 -13.42 -3.48
C TYR A 27 -3.18 -14.27 -2.65
N SER A 28 -3.03 -15.59 -2.67
CA SER A 28 -3.85 -16.51 -1.87
C SER A 28 -3.57 -16.38 -0.37
N GLU A 29 -2.32 -16.13 0.02
CA GLU A 29 -1.95 -15.85 1.41
C GLU A 29 -2.65 -14.59 1.91
N ILE A 30 -2.57 -13.49 1.14
CA ILE A 30 -3.25 -12.23 1.46
C ILE A 30 -4.76 -12.45 1.61
N ASP A 31 -5.37 -13.19 0.69
CA ASP A 31 -6.79 -13.49 0.70
C ASP A 31 -7.26 -14.29 1.93
N SER A 32 -6.38 -15.11 2.47
CA SER A 32 -6.66 -15.92 3.67
C SER A 32 -6.58 -15.15 4.99
N ARG A 33 -6.00 -13.94 4.99
CA ARG A 33 -5.84 -13.13 6.20
C ARG A 33 -7.13 -12.39 6.57
N PRO A 34 -7.48 -12.30 7.86
CA PRO A 34 -8.66 -11.54 8.30
C PRO A 34 -8.55 -10.04 7.99
N CYS A 35 -7.38 -9.46 8.20
CA CYS A 35 -7.14 -8.03 8.01
C CYS A 35 -5.77 -7.78 7.35
N PRO A 36 -5.60 -8.07 6.04
CA PRO A 36 -4.36 -7.75 5.33
C PRO A 36 -4.29 -6.25 5.01
N VAL A 37 -3.17 -5.62 5.36
CA VAL A 37 -2.89 -4.19 5.13
C VAL A 37 -1.68 -4.07 4.21
N ALA A 38 -1.85 -3.46 3.04
CA ALA A 38 -0.71 -3.09 2.20
C ALA A 38 -0.04 -1.82 2.72
N VAL A 39 1.27 -1.83 2.84
CA VAL A 39 2.09 -0.66 3.17
C VAL A 39 3.02 -0.38 2.01
N HIS A 40 2.70 0.64 1.22
CA HIS A 40 3.53 1.06 0.09
C HIS A 40 4.55 2.12 0.54
N VAL A 41 5.83 1.81 0.37
CA VAL A 41 6.96 2.64 0.82
C VAL A 41 7.79 3.04 -0.40
N ARG A 42 7.58 4.25 -0.91
CA ARG A 42 8.36 4.84 -2.02
C ARG A 42 9.40 5.79 -1.47
N ARG A 43 10.68 5.60 -1.84
CA ARG A 43 11.80 6.39 -1.34
C ARG A 43 12.87 6.72 -2.39
N GLY A 44 13.25 5.77 -3.22
CA GLY A 44 14.44 5.80 -4.06
C GLY A 44 14.61 7.10 -4.87
N ASP A 45 13.75 7.33 -5.85
CA ASP A 45 13.74 8.53 -6.70
C ASP A 45 13.32 9.80 -5.95
N LEU A 46 12.48 9.68 -4.91
CA LEU A 46 12.02 10.83 -4.14
C LEU A 46 13.14 11.55 -3.39
N LYS A 47 14.24 10.87 -3.08
CA LYS A 47 15.43 11.49 -2.48
C LYS A 47 16.11 12.48 -3.42
N VAL A 48 15.89 12.35 -4.72
CA VAL A 48 16.54 13.15 -5.77
C VAL A 48 15.54 14.13 -6.39
N GLU A 49 14.28 13.76 -6.53
CA GLU A 49 13.23 14.53 -7.20
C GLU A 49 12.28 15.24 -6.21
N ILE A 50 12.78 15.63 -5.05
CA ILE A 50 12.04 16.32 -3.99
C ILE A 50 11.15 17.48 -4.51
N PRO A 51 11.62 18.38 -5.43
CA PRO A 51 10.80 19.48 -5.90
C PRO A 51 9.51 19.06 -6.60
N ALA A 52 9.50 17.87 -7.23
CA ALA A 52 8.35 17.39 -7.98
C ALA A 52 7.34 16.61 -7.11
N TYR A 53 7.82 15.87 -6.10
CA TYR A 53 7.01 14.89 -5.37
C TYR A 53 7.01 15.08 -3.86
N GLY A 54 7.73 16.08 -3.34
CA GLY A 54 7.93 16.27 -1.90
C GLY A 54 8.93 15.29 -1.30
N ASN A 55 9.20 15.43 0.00
CA ASN A 55 10.07 14.51 0.72
C ASN A 55 9.46 13.10 0.82
N PRO A 56 10.28 12.04 0.88
CA PRO A 56 9.79 10.71 1.26
C PRO A 56 8.97 10.78 2.56
N ALA A 57 7.99 9.90 2.69
CA ALA A 57 7.20 9.81 3.90
C ALA A 57 8.09 9.53 5.13
N SER A 58 7.79 10.21 6.24
CA SER A 58 8.59 10.11 7.47
C SER A 58 8.33 8.80 8.24
N LEU A 59 9.27 8.45 9.13
CA LEU A 59 9.06 7.35 10.08
C LEU A 59 7.81 7.58 10.96
N GLU A 60 7.59 8.81 11.39
CA GLU A 60 6.43 9.16 12.23
C GLU A 60 5.10 8.95 11.50
N TYR A 61 5.06 9.24 10.19
CA TYR A 61 3.90 8.90 9.37
C TYR A 61 3.58 7.41 9.43
N PHE A 62 4.58 6.55 9.18
CA PHE A 62 4.37 5.11 9.19
C PHE A 62 3.98 4.58 10.57
N LYS A 63 4.58 5.12 11.65
CA LYS A 63 4.19 4.79 13.04
C LYS A 63 2.72 5.13 13.28
N SER A 64 2.31 6.33 12.96
CA SER A 64 0.94 6.79 13.12
C SER A 64 -0.04 5.94 12.30
N ALA A 65 0.31 5.63 11.06
CA ALA A 65 -0.53 4.85 10.16
C ALA A 65 -0.67 3.39 10.60
N VAL A 66 0.41 2.75 11.02
CA VAL A 66 0.38 1.36 11.54
C VAL A 66 -0.41 1.30 12.85
N THR A 67 -0.15 2.21 13.79
CA THR A 67 -0.92 2.31 15.03
C THR A 67 -2.41 2.52 14.74
N TYR A 68 -2.74 3.43 13.82
CA TYR A 68 -4.12 3.68 13.41
C TYR A 68 -4.84 2.42 12.93
N MET A 69 -4.17 1.54 12.18
CA MET A 69 -4.74 0.27 11.72
C MET A 69 -4.88 -0.73 12.87
N GLN A 70 -3.84 -0.90 13.70
CA GLN A 70 -3.85 -1.82 14.84
C GLN A 70 -4.92 -1.48 15.88
N ASP A 71 -5.15 -0.21 16.15
CA ASP A 71 -6.18 0.25 17.10
C ASP A 71 -7.60 -0.12 16.62
N ARG A 72 -7.79 -0.33 15.31
CA ARG A 72 -9.09 -0.69 14.72
C ARG A 72 -9.27 -2.18 14.54
N ASP A 73 -8.18 -2.87 14.26
CA ASP A 73 -8.20 -4.33 14.11
C ASP A 73 -6.85 -4.91 14.52
N MET A 74 -6.80 -5.52 15.70
CA MET A 74 -5.60 -6.17 16.23
C MET A 74 -5.14 -7.37 15.39
N SER A 75 -5.96 -7.87 14.48
CA SER A 75 -5.57 -8.92 13.53
C SER A 75 -4.87 -8.39 12.28
N SER A 76 -4.57 -7.09 12.22
CA SER A 76 -3.87 -6.47 11.10
C SER A 76 -2.54 -7.14 10.82
N PHE A 77 -2.37 -7.58 9.56
CA PHE A 77 -1.12 -8.13 9.06
C PHE A 77 -0.60 -7.24 7.92
N PHE A 78 0.63 -6.74 8.05
CA PHE A 78 1.20 -5.70 7.19
C PHE A 78 2.11 -6.28 6.11
N TYR A 79 1.75 -6.08 4.84
CA TYR A 79 2.56 -6.42 3.68
C TYR A 79 3.25 -5.16 3.15
N PHE A 80 4.58 -5.12 3.25
CA PHE A 80 5.38 -3.99 2.82
C PHE A 80 5.84 -4.15 1.37
N PHE A 81 5.50 -3.19 0.54
CA PHE A 81 5.91 -3.07 -0.86
C PHE A 81 6.82 -1.86 -1.00
N SER A 82 8.05 -2.03 -1.44
CA SER A 82 9.03 -0.95 -1.48
C SER A 82 10.03 -1.09 -2.62
N ASP A 83 10.51 0.04 -3.14
CA ASP A 83 11.68 0.14 -4.00
C ASP A 83 13.02 0.09 -3.22
N GLU A 84 12.95 0.12 -1.88
CA GLU A 84 14.07 -0.03 -0.95
C GLU A 84 13.72 -1.06 0.15
N PRO A 85 13.61 -2.36 -0.17
CA PRO A 85 13.21 -3.38 0.81
C PRO A 85 14.20 -3.52 1.98
N ASP A 86 15.49 -3.29 1.75
CA ASP A 86 16.51 -3.33 2.82
C ASP A 86 16.28 -2.20 3.83
N TRP A 87 15.98 -0.99 3.38
CA TRP A 87 15.63 0.10 4.29
C TRP A 87 14.37 -0.20 5.11
N VAL A 88 13.39 -0.85 4.49
CA VAL A 88 12.17 -1.28 5.21
C VAL A 88 12.53 -2.28 6.30
N ARG A 89 13.40 -3.26 6.00
CA ARG A 89 13.84 -4.30 6.93
C ARG A 89 14.65 -3.74 8.10
N ASP A 90 15.64 -2.91 7.78
CA ASP A 90 16.70 -2.53 8.72
C ASP A 90 16.34 -1.27 9.52
N GLU A 91 15.54 -0.37 8.95
CA GLU A 91 15.23 0.93 9.55
C GLU A 91 13.74 1.08 9.92
N LEU A 92 12.81 0.71 9.02
CA LEU A 92 11.39 0.99 9.24
C LEU A 92 10.74 0.00 10.20
N ILE A 93 10.78 -1.30 9.91
CA ILE A 93 10.09 -2.34 10.71
C ILE A 93 10.51 -2.32 12.18
N PRO A 94 11.80 -2.18 12.54
CA PRO A 94 12.21 -2.09 13.94
C PRO A 94 11.58 -0.93 14.71
N GLN A 95 11.30 0.18 14.03
CA GLN A 95 10.66 1.37 14.60
C GLN A 95 9.14 1.23 14.77
N LEU A 96 8.53 0.27 14.06
CA LEU A 96 7.08 0.02 14.11
C LEU A 96 6.68 -1.04 15.14
N TYR A 97 7.65 -1.64 15.81
CA TYR A 97 7.44 -2.74 16.77
C TYR A 97 6.69 -3.93 16.15
N LEU A 98 6.88 -4.16 14.85
CA LEU A 98 6.33 -5.29 14.12
C LEU A 98 7.28 -6.49 14.17
N THR A 99 6.74 -7.68 13.99
CA THR A 99 7.45 -8.95 13.98
C THR A 99 7.03 -9.79 12.75
N GLU A 100 7.74 -10.87 12.48
CA GLU A 100 7.35 -11.83 11.43
C GLU A 100 5.94 -12.42 11.63
N GLY A 101 5.40 -12.35 12.85
CA GLY A 101 4.05 -12.80 13.17
C GLY A 101 2.96 -11.87 12.64
N ASN A 102 3.26 -10.60 12.35
CA ASN A 102 2.29 -9.59 11.92
C ASN A 102 2.73 -8.73 10.74
N CYS A 103 3.90 -8.98 10.15
CA CYS A 103 4.32 -8.30 8.93
C CYS A 103 5.17 -9.19 8.01
N LYS A 104 5.23 -8.79 6.74
CA LYS A 104 6.03 -9.42 5.69
C LYS A 104 6.51 -8.37 4.69
N ILE A 105 7.77 -8.42 4.29
CA ILE A 105 8.29 -7.64 3.17
C ILE A 105 8.02 -8.42 1.88
N VAL A 106 7.40 -7.77 0.91
CA VAL A 106 7.16 -8.31 -0.42
C VAL A 106 8.31 -7.86 -1.32
N ASP A 107 9.29 -8.74 -1.50
CA ASP A 107 10.50 -8.51 -2.29
C ASP A 107 10.67 -9.66 -3.30
N ILE A 108 9.59 -9.92 -4.07
CA ILE A 108 9.53 -11.00 -5.05
C ILE A 108 9.43 -10.49 -6.49
N ASN A 109 9.19 -9.19 -6.66
CA ASN A 109 9.03 -8.55 -7.96
C ASN A 109 10.12 -7.51 -8.19
N GLY A 110 10.77 -7.57 -9.35
CA GLY A 110 11.66 -6.51 -9.81
C GLY A 110 10.88 -5.30 -10.34
N SER A 111 11.62 -4.26 -10.69
CA SER A 111 11.04 -3.01 -11.23
C SER A 111 10.23 -3.19 -12.52
N ASP A 112 10.47 -4.25 -13.27
CA ASP A 112 9.76 -4.64 -14.48
C ASP A 112 8.40 -5.31 -14.20
N LYS A 113 8.15 -5.73 -12.95
CA LYS A 113 6.94 -6.43 -12.52
C LYS A 113 6.07 -5.65 -11.53
N GLY A 114 6.18 -4.33 -11.49
CA GLY A 114 5.41 -3.47 -10.59
C GLY A 114 3.88 -3.63 -10.72
N TYR A 115 3.38 -4.13 -11.86
CA TYR A 115 1.96 -4.46 -12.02
C TYR A 115 1.51 -5.65 -11.15
N MET A 116 2.42 -6.58 -10.82
CA MET A 116 2.11 -7.66 -9.89
C MET A 116 1.97 -7.12 -8.47
N ASP A 117 2.86 -6.22 -8.03
CA ASP A 117 2.71 -5.52 -6.75
C ASP A 117 1.42 -4.73 -6.68
N LEU A 118 1.04 -4.05 -7.77
CA LEU A 118 -0.24 -3.34 -7.86
C LEU A 118 -1.43 -4.25 -7.55
N PHE A 119 -1.43 -5.48 -8.10
CA PHE A 119 -2.51 -6.45 -7.89
C PHE A 119 -2.52 -6.99 -6.45
N LEU A 120 -1.35 -7.22 -5.86
CA LEU A 120 -1.22 -7.65 -4.47
C LEU A 120 -1.68 -6.55 -3.49
N ILE A 121 -1.29 -5.29 -3.74
CA ILE A 121 -1.77 -4.13 -2.97
C ILE A 121 -3.29 -4.00 -3.05
N ALA A 122 -3.87 -4.13 -4.25
CA ALA A 122 -5.30 -4.06 -4.46
C ALA A 122 -6.07 -5.20 -3.77
N ARG A 123 -5.42 -6.36 -3.54
CA ARG A 123 -6.02 -7.50 -2.82
C ARG A 123 -6.09 -7.28 -1.33
N CYS A 124 -5.20 -6.48 -0.75
CA CYS A 124 -5.25 -6.18 0.67
C CYS A 124 -6.55 -5.43 1.04
N LYS A 125 -7.06 -5.72 2.24
CA LYS A 125 -8.29 -5.09 2.75
C LYS A 125 -8.12 -3.59 2.94
N HIS A 126 -6.97 -3.16 3.46
CA HIS A 126 -6.64 -1.76 3.74
C HIS A 126 -5.29 -1.38 3.11
N GLN A 127 -5.06 -0.07 2.94
CA GLN A 127 -3.83 0.45 2.36
C GLN A 127 -3.26 1.63 3.17
N ILE A 128 -1.97 1.56 3.45
CA ILE A 128 -1.15 2.69 3.91
C ILE A 128 -0.26 3.06 2.72
N THR A 129 -0.40 4.26 2.18
CA THR A 129 0.35 4.67 1.00
C THR A 129 1.28 5.83 1.33
N SER A 130 2.53 5.71 0.92
CA SER A 130 3.46 6.83 0.94
C SER A 130 3.31 7.68 -0.33
N LYS A 131 4.32 8.47 -0.64
CA LYS A 131 4.41 9.22 -1.90
C LYS A 131 4.38 8.30 -3.13
N GLY A 132 4.14 8.86 -4.29
CA GLY A 132 4.03 8.10 -5.55
C GLY A 132 2.62 7.55 -5.80
N THR A 133 2.44 6.89 -6.93
CA THR A 133 1.10 6.54 -7.46
C THR A 133 0.73 5.07 -7.28
N LEU A 134 1.70 4.15 -7.20
CA LEU A 134 1.45 2.70 -7.20
C LEU A 134 0.50 2.28 -6.06
N GLY A 135 0.80 2.67 -4.83
CA GLY A 135 -0.04 2.34 -3.67
C GLY A 135 -1.45 2.90 -3.77
N LYS A 136 -1.59 4.13 -4.31
CA LYS A 136 -2.87 4.82 -4.49
C LYS A 136 -3.72 4.16 -5.58
N TYR A 137 -3.11 3.77 -6.71
CA TYR A 137 -3.82 2.99 -7.74
C TYR A 137 -4.21 1.61 -7.23
N GLY A 138 -3.36 0.95 -6.43
CA GLY A 138 -3.74 -0.28 -5.73
C GLY A 138 -4.97 -0.09 -4.85
N ALA A 139 -4.98 1.01 -4.07
CA ALA A 139 -6.14 1.38 -3.27
C ALA A 139 -7.40 1.67 -4.11
N LEU A 140 -7.26 2.31 -5.29
CA LEU A 140 -8.40 2.53 -6.19
C LEU A 140 -8.94 1.24 -6.80
N LEU A 141 -8.06 0.31 -7.18
CA LEU A 141 -8.44 -0.98 -7.77
C LEU A 141 -9.08 -1.93 -6.75
N GLY A 142 -8.69 -1.87 -5.48
CA GLY A 142 -9.31 -2.66 -4.43
C GLY A 142 -10.80 -2.37 -4.32
N ASP A 143 -11.64 -3.40 -4.28
CA ASP A 143 -13.10 -3.32 -4.31
C ASP A 143 -13.77 -3.45 -2.93
N ASN A 144 -12.99 -3.62 -1.87
CA ASN A 144 -13.54 -3.69 -0.52
C ASN A 144 -14.20 -2.36 -0.12
N SER A 145 -15.50 -2.42 0.16
CA SER A 145 -16.30 -1.24 0.56
C SER A 145 -15.92 -0.68 1.94
N GLU A 146 -15.36 -1.51 2.81
CA GLU A 146 -14.95 -1.14 4.17
C GLU A 146 -13.47 -0.77 4.27
N LYS A 147 -12.78 -0.67 3.13
CA LYS A 147 -11.36 -0.36 3.15
C LYS A 147 -11.07 1.01 3.76
N MET A 148 -9.99 1.06 4.51
CA MET A 148 -9.36 2.29 4.96
C MET A 148 -8.11 2.55 4.09
N VAL A 149 -7.94 3.79 3.67
CA VAL A 149 -6.76 4.22 2.92
C VAL A 149 -6.11 5.37 3.69
N VAL A 150 -4.88 5.17 4.12
CA VAL A 150 -4.10 6.19 4.83
C VAL A 150 -3.12 6.84 3.86
N LEU A 151 -3.11 8.17 3.84
CA LEU A 151 -2.25 9.03 3.04
C LEU A 151 -1.44 9.95 3.94
N CYS A 152 -0.28 10.40 3.47
CA CYS A 152 0.47 11.46 4.15
C CYS A 152 -0.35 12.75 4.20
N ASN A 153 -0.31 13.45 5.32
CA ASN A 153 -0.92 14.77 5.48
C ASN A 153 -0.01 15.85 4.84
N ASP A 154 -0.10 15.95 3.52
CA ASP A 154 0.79 16.76 2.69
C ASP A 154 0.01 17.31 1.49
N GLU A 155 0.30 18.55 1.09
CA GLU A 155 -0.40 19.24 -0.01
C GLU A 155 -0.35 18.48 -1.34
N VAL A 156 0.72 17.74 -1.60
CA VAL A 156 0.87 16.90 -2.81
C VAL A 156 -0.13 15.73 -2.79
N GLU A 157 -0.56 15.30 -1.62
CA GLU A 157 -1.46 14.16 -1.44
C GLU A 157 -2.95 14.56 -1.41
N TYR A 158 -3.29 15.80 -1.08
CA TYR A 158 -4.69 16.25 -0.94
C TYR A 158 -5.57 16.04 -2.18
N PRO A 159 -5.09 16.17 -3.43
CA PRO A 159 -5.91 15.91 -4.61
C PRO A 159 -6.46 14.48 -4.68
N TRP A 160 -5.78 13.50 -4.04
CA TRP A 160 -6.26 12.11 -4.00
C TRP A 160 -7.57 11.94 -3.23
N LYS A 161 -7.95 12.90 -2.38
CA LYS A 161 -9.23 12.90 -1.66
C LYS A 161 -10.44 12.86 -2.60
N GLU A 162 -10.31 13.43 -3.79
CA GLU A 162 -11.38 13.39 -4.80
C GLU A 162 -11.63 11.98 -5.34
N LEU A 163 -10.59 11.15 -5.39
CA LEU A 163 -10.62 9.79 -5.91
C LEU A 163 -10.80 8.74 -4.79
N LEU A 164 -10.20 8.98 -3.64
CA LEU A 164 -10.23 8.14 -2.45
C LEU A 164 -11.03 8.86 -1.36
N GLN A 165 -12.37 8.87 -1.51
CA GLN A 165 -13.27 9.70 -0.69
C GLN A 165 -13.16 9.45 0.82
N ASN A 166 -12.80 8.22 1.24
CA ASN A 166 -12.63 7.85 2.64
C ASN A 166 -11.15 7.83 3.06
N ALA A 167 -10.28 8.55 2.34
CA ALA A 167 -8.87 8.63 2.71
C ALA A 167 -8.67 9.38 4.02
N ILE A 168 -7.77 8.86 4.84
CA ILE A 168 -7.36 9.39 6.13
C ILE A 168 -5.98 10.01 5.94
N PHE A 169 -5.82 11.26 6.31
CA PHE A 169 -4.55 11.98 6.23
C PHE A 169 -3.91 12.03 7.62
N LEU A 170 -2.71 11.47 7.74
CA LEU A 170 -1.93 11.44 8.98
C LEU A 170 -0.55 12.08 8.81
#